data_00d251391c69868da0926a6b70ac6043
#
_entry.id   00d251391c69868da0926a6b70ac6043
#
_cell.length_a   1.000
_cell.length_b   1.000
_cell.length_c   1.000
_cell.angle_alpha   90.00
_cell.angle_beta   90.00
_cell.angle_gamma   90.00
#
_symmetry.space_group_name_H-M   'P 1'
#
loop_
_entity.id
_entity.type
_entity.pdbx_description
1 polymer ?
#
loop_
_entity_poly.entity_id
_entity_poly.type
_entity_poly.pdbx_seq_one_letter_code
_entity_poly.pdbx_strand_id
1 'polypeptide(L)'
;SVKEFKVLEWNLSNDGGIDLRLQEEASSVYSWTSADDETTTDAAPNTTLPSSFSVTAPDSVSVSDEIVEHYDGQIVPETTITLVSTDPYSQFFEITYKLSSDSDYTLLGEGRQLIFKTQQLKQGNEYSIRARARNYVGVYSDFTSTTYSVVGEIDPPADVTNFSCNIIGTEAHLSWTKVADLDLAYYEIRYSTLTSNASWIDSVLLVDKVARPGTSITVPARVGTYLIKAEDKMGNQSPNAILAVSTVTAIAGLNSVITITEAP
;
A
#
# COMPACT_ATOMS: atom_id res chain seq x y z
N SER A 1 -39.88 -10.64 73.29
CA SER A 1 -38.51 -10.72 72.72
C SER A 1 -37.56 -10.05 73.73
N VAL A 2 -36.49 -10.70 74.10
CA VAL A 2 -35.42 -10.10 74.91
C VAL A 2 -34.54 -9.31 73.96
N LYS A 3 -34.33 -8.04 74.30
CA LYS A 3 -33.40 -7.20 73.50
C LYS A 3 -32.10 -7.05 74.28
N GLU A 4 -30.99 -7.16 73.57
CA GLU A 4 -29.67 -6.93 74.11
C GLU A 4 -29.24 -5.50 73.89
N PHE A 5 -28.58 -4.89 74.87
CA PHE A 5 -28.09 -3.53 74.82
C PHE A 5 -26.66 -3.46 75.29
N LYS A 6 -25.87 -2.69 74.56
CA LYS A 6 -24.51 -2.32 74.98
C LYS A 6 -24.57 -1.01 75.73
N VAL A 7 -23.96 -0.99 76.92
CA VAL A 7 -23.82 0.24 77.74
C VAL A 7 -22.70 1.09 77.09
N LEU A 8 -23.09 2.27 76.56
CA LEU A 8 -22.14 3.24 76.03
C LEU A 8 -21.51 4.16 77.07
N GLU A 9 -22.33 4.51 78.05
CA GLU A 9 -21.96 5.46 79.11
C GLU A 9 -22.82 5.21 80.32
N TRP A 10 -22.24 5.42 81.47
CA TRP A 10 -22.98 5.42 82.72
C TRP A 10 -22.53 6.58 83.57
N ASN A 11 -23.44 7.21 84.33
CA ASN A 11 -23.23 8.31 85.18
C ASN A 11 -24.02 8.08 86.50
N LEU A 12 -23.48 8.53 87.69
CA LEU A 12 -24.23 8.55 88.87
C LEU A 12 -25.21 9.75 88.84
N SER A 13 -26.48 9.49 89.05
CA SER A 13 -27.47 10.51 89.14
C SER A 13 -27.47 11.18 90.49
N ASN A 14 -27.86 12.46 90.62
CA ASN A 14 -27.87 13.23 91.85
C ASN A 14 -28.86 12.72 92.87
N ASP A 15 -29.75 11.81 92.55
CA ASP A 15 -30.74 11.15 93.38
C ASP A 15 -30.29 9.77 93.89
N GLY A 16 -29.02 9.40 93.62
CA GLY A 16 -28.46 8.11 93.96
C GLY A 16 -28.75 6.98 93.00
N GLY A 17 -29.35 7.27 91.89
CA GLY A 17 -29.53 6.33 90.77
C GLY A 17 -28.33 6.26 89.84
N ILE A 18 -28.43 5.38 88.83
CA ILE A 18 -27.44 5.25 87.76
C ILE A 18 -28.16 5.55 86.42
N ASP A 19 -27.73 6.59 85.72
CA ASP A 19 -28.15 6.90 84.36
C ASP A 19 -27.30 6.11 83.35
N LEU A 20 -27.97 5.30 82.52
CA LEU A 20 -27.34 4.49 81.49
C LEU A 20 -27.67 4.99 80.13
N ARG A 21 -26.69 5.21 79.34
CA ARG A 21 -26.84 5.39 77.90
C ARG A 21 -26.65 4.07 77.17
N LEU A 22 -27.69 3.52 76.62
CA LEU A 22 -27.69 2.19 76.02
C LEU A 22 -27.85 2.32 74.51
N GLN A 23 -27.17 1.47 73.80
CA GLN A 23 -27.37 1.24 72.37
C GLN A 23 -27.92 -0.18 72.18
N GLU A 24 -29.03 -0.30 71.45
CA GLU A 24 -29.57 -1.61 71.07
C GLU A 24 -28.52 -2.36 70.24
N GLU A 25 -28.18 -3.55 70.65
CA GLU A 25 -27.22 -4.42 69.95
C GLU A 25 -28.02 -5.57 69.37
N ALA A 26 -28.01 -5.62 68.02
CA ALA A 26 -28.61 -6.72 67.24
C ALA A 26 -27.43 -7.59 66.73
N SER A 27 -27.35 -8.80 67.21
CA SER A 27 -26.34 -9.77 66.79
C SER A 27 -26.36 -9.97 65.26
N SER A 28 -27.49 -9.73 64.62
CA SER A 28 -27.62 -9.79 63.15
C SER A 28 -26.82 -8.74 62.40
N VAL A 29 -26.38 -7.64 63.10
CA VAL A 29 -25.51 -6.61 62.46
C VAL A 29 -24.10 -7.13 62.25
N TYR A 30 -23.70 -8.16 63.01
CA TYR A 30 -22.37 -8.75 62.95
C TYR A 30 -22.34 -10.15 62.30
N SER A 31 -23.51 -10.67 61.92
CA SER A 31 -23.62 -11.94 61.22
C SER A 31 -23.64 -11.66 59.68
N TRP A 32 -22.49 -11.74 59.05
CA TRP A 32 -22.39 -11.77 57.62
C TRP A 32 -22.69 -13.18 57.16
N THR A 33 -23.82 -13.36 56.53
CA THR A 33 -24.11 -14.60 55.79
C THR A 33 -23.83 -14.34 54.32
N SER A 34 -23.32 -15.31 53.63
CA SER A 34 -23.11 -15.23 52.17
C SER A 34 -24.38 -14.97 51.35
N ALA A 35 -25.56 -14.94 52.04
CA ALA A 35 -26.84 -14.58 51.42
C ALA A 35 -27.21 -13.10 51.62
N ASP A 36 -26.60 -12.40 52.59
CA ASP A 36 -26.79 -10.97 52.87
C ASP A 36 -25.63 -10.15 52.30
N ASP A 37 -24.57 -10.83 51.89
CA ASP A 37 -23.50 -10.22 51.13
C ASP A 37 -24.05 -9.67 49.79
N GLU A 38 -23.53 -8.51 49.46
CA GLU A 38 -23.60 -7.96 48.12
C GLU A 38 -23.80 -9.07 47.12
N THR A 39 -24.89 -9.00 46.37
CA THR A 39 -24.98 -9.78 45.17
C THR A 39 -23.58 -9.72 44.57
N THR A 40 -22.85 -10.86 44.66
CA THR A 40 -21.58 -10.96 43.95
C THR A 40 -21.86 -10.39 42.61
N THR A 41 -21.46 -9.13 42.41
CA THR A 41 -21.51 -8.54 41.07
C THR A 41 -20.76 -9.57 40.27
N ASP A 42 -21.51 -10.33 39.48
CA ASP A 42 -20.99 -11.30 38.55
C ASP A 42 -19.77 -10.61 37.95
N ALA A 43 -18.60 -11.12 38.24
CA ALA A 43 -17.37 -10.52 37.75
C ALA A 43 -17.63 -10.31 36.28
N ALA A 44 -17.67 -9.02 35.86
CA ALA A 44 -18.22 -8.64 34.56
C ALA A 44 -17.78 -9.68 33.53
N PRO A 45 -18.72 -10.36 32.86
CA PRO A 45 -18.38 -11.51 32.06
C PRO A 45 -17.34 -11.05 31.03
N ASN A 46 -16.18 -11.66 31.03
CA ASN A 46 -15.07 -11.43 30.12
C ASN A 46 -14.18 -10.19 30.35
N THR A 47 -13.98 -9.71 31.55
CA THR A 47 -12.79 -8.89 31.82
C THR A 47 -11.58 -9.73 32.21
N THR A 48 -11.17 -10.64 31.36
CA THR A 48 -9.77 -11.07 31.37
C THR A 48 -8.96 -9.89 30.84
N LEU A 49 -8.39 -9.10 31.74
CA LEU A 49 -7.38 -8.13 31.37
C LEU A 49 -6.28 -8.88 30.62
N PRO A 50 -5.90 -8.43 29.42
CA PRO A 50 -4.82 -9.05 28.71
C PRO A 50 -3.57 -9.06 29.59
N SER A 51 -2.86 -10.18 29.59
CA SER A 51 -1.63 -10.28 30.34
C SER A 51 -0.62 -9.28 29.80
N SER A 52 -0.09 -8.42 30.66
CA SER A 52 1.01 -7.51 30.31
C SER A 52 2.30 -8.24 29.89
N PHE A 53 2.36 -9.56 30.09
CA PHE A 53 3.48 -10.42 29.71
C PHE A 53 3.23 -11.17 28.39
N SER A 54 2.08 -10.98 27.76
CA SER A 54 1.74 -11.58 26.48
C SER A 54 1.41 -10.48 25.49
N VAL A 55 2.09 -10.46 24.35
CA VAL A 55 1.87 -9.53 23.25
C VAL A 55 1.62 -10.33 21.99
N THR A 56 0.56 -9.99 21.28
CA THR A 56 0.23 -10.64 20.01
C THR A 56 1.12 -10.09 18.90
N ALA A 57 1.68 -10.99 18.08
CA ALA A 57 2.42 -10.58 16.90
C ALA A 57 1.49 -9.87 15.88
N PRO A 58 2.00 -9.03 15.00
CA PRO A 58 1.21 -8.51 13.89
C PRO A 58 0.57 -9.64 13.09
N ASP A 59 -0.68 -9.46 12.69
CA ASP A 59 -1.44 -10.47 11.94
C ASP A 59 -0.84 -10.72 10.56
N SER A 60 -0.33 -9.67 9.92
CA SER A 60 0.38 -9.76 8.65
C SER A 60 1.37 -8.63 8.44
N VAL A 61 2.35 -8.89 7.57
CA VAL A 61 3.31 -7.94 7.01
C VAL A 61 3.19 -8.03 5.50
N SER A 62 2.82 -6.94 4.85
CA SER A 62 2.80 -6.81 3.40
C SER A 62 3.79 -5.74 2.95
N VAL A 63 4.37 -5.94 1.78
CA VAL A 63 5.40 -5.06 1.23
C VAL A 63 5.05 -4.74 -0.21
N SER A 64 5.21 -3.49 -0.60
CA SER A 64 5.12 -3.01 -1.97
C SER A 64 6.18 -1.95 -2.21
N ASP A 65 6.60 -1.75 -3.43
CA ASP A 65 7.45 -0.64 -3.80
C ASP A 65 6.83 0.20 -4.91
N GLU A 66 7.19 1.46 -4.94
CA GLU A 66 6.81 2.43 -5.95
C GLU A 66 8.02 3.31 -6.29
N ILE A 67 8.02 3.86 -7.49
CA ILE A 67 9.03 4.82 -7.91
C ILE A 67 8.55 6.21 -7.51
N VAL A 68 9.37 6.96 -6.79
CA VAL A 68 9.08 8.33 -6.39
C VAL A 68 10.08 9.31 -6.97
N GLU A 69 9.60 10.48 -7.39
CA GLU A 69 10.43 11.58 -7.84
C GLU A 69 10.67 12.56 -6.69
N HIS A 70 11.93 12.78 -6.36
CA HIS A 70 12.35 13.77 -5.37
C HIS A 70 12.28 15.18 -5.95
N TYR A 71 12.29 16.19 -5.07
CA TYR A 71 12.24 17.62 -5.46
C TYR A 71 13.40 18.07 -6.37
N ASP A 72 14.51 17.33 -6.37
CA ASP A 72 15.69 17.55 -7.22
C ASP A 72 15.59 16.83 -8.58
N GLY A 73 14.45 16.15 -8.84
CA GLY A 73 14.21 15.39 -10.06
C GLY A 73 14.86 13.99 -10.08
N GLN A 74 15.49 13.57 -8.97
CA GLN A 74 15.94 12.18 -8.85
C GLN A 74 14.76 11.24 -8.66
N ILE A 75 14.82 10.11 -9.33
CA ILE A 75 13.85 9.03 -9.25
C ILE A 75 14.48 7.92 -8.44
N VAL A 76 13.78 7.47 -7.39
CA VAL A 76 14.26 6.42 -6.49
C VAL A 76 13.13 5.46 -6.14
N PRO A 77 13.43 4.18 -5.94
CA PRO A 77 12.44 3.24 -5.41
C PRO A 77 12.18 3.54 -3.93
N GLU A 78 10.93 3.61 -3.55
CA GLU A 78 10.47 3.70 -2.17
C GLU A 78 9.67 2.47 -1.82
N THR A 79 10.11 1.72 -0.81
CA THR A 79 9.41 0.53 -0.33
C THR A 79 8.48 0.90 0.81
N THR A 80 7.23 0.48 0.70
CA THR A 80 6.18 0.64 1.73
C THR A 80 5.93 -0.71 2.40
N ILE A 81 6.10 -0.77 3.72
CA ILE A 81 5.82 -1.93 4.55
C ILE A 81 4.56 -1.63 5.35
N THR A 82 3.53 -2.44 5.16
CA THR A 82 2.24 -2.28 5.83
C THR A 82 2.02 -3.45 6.78
N LEU A 83 1.75 -3.13 8.03
CA LEU A 83 1.42 -4.07 9.09
C LEU A 83 -0.10 -4.09 9.31
N VAL A 84 -0.63 -5.25 9.59
CA VAL A 84 -1.97 -5.39 10.16
C VAL A 84 -1.81 -5.92 11.58
N SER A 85 -2.46 -5.26 12.53
CA SER A 85 -2.49 -5.70 13.93
C SER A 85 -3.86 -5.42 14.50
N THR A 86 -4.53 -6.46 14.97
CA THR A 86 -5.86 -6.36 15.59
C THR A 86 -5.79 -6.26 17.10
N ASP A 87 -4.60 -6.46 17.70
CA ASP A 87 -4.41 -6.34 19.15
C ASP A 87 -4.33 -4.86 19.57
N PRO A 88 -5.33 -4.36 20.33
CA PRO A 88 -5.35 -2.96 20.76
C PRO A 88 -4.26 -2.63 21.79
N TYR A 89 -3.59 -3.63 22.35
CA TYR A 89 -2.52 -3.45 23.34
C TYR A 89 -1.11 -3.41 22.73
N SER A 90 -0.99 -3.70 21.46
CA SER A 90 0.24 -3.51 20.69
C SER A 90 0.47 -2.02 20.48
N GLN A 91 1.50 -1.46 21.11
CA GLN A 91 1.75 -0.01 21.17
C GLN A 91 2.85 0.45 20.21
N PHE A 92 3.82 -0.41 19.96
CA PHE A 92 4.98 -0.14 19.13
C PHE A 92 5.25 -1.34 18.22
N PHE A 93 5.74 -1.05 17.04
CA PHE A 93 6.17 -2.05 16.07
C PHE A 93 7.63 -1.83 15.73
N GLU A 94 8.39 -2.91 15.67
CA GLU A 94 9.77 -2.95 15.24
C GLU A 94 9.84 -3.75 13.94
N ILE A 95 10.48 -3.19 12.93
CA ILE A 95 10.69 -3.84 11.64
C ILE A 95 12.19 -4.06 11.45
N THR A 96 12.55 -5.28 11.12
CA THR A 96 13.92 -5.64 10.76
C THR A 96 13.94 -6.33 9.41
N TYR A 97 15.03 -6.16 8.69
CA TYR A 97 15.23 -6.74 7.36
C TYR A 97 16.62 -7.32 7.20
N LYS A 98 16.77 -8.19 6.23
CA LYS A 98 18.07 -8.69 5.73
C LYS A 98 17.93 -9.05 4.25
N LEU A 99 19.03 -9.09 3.52
CA LEU A 99 19.06 -9.82 2.25
C LEU A 99 18.70 -11.28 2.51
N SER A 100 17.97 -11.92 1.61
CA SER A 100 17.61 -13.35 1.76
C SER A 100 18.83 -14.25 1.89
N SER A 101 19.99 -13.82 1.33
CA SER A 101 21.27 -14.50 1.44
C SER A 101 22.01 -14.31 2.77
N ASP A 102 21.65 -13.28 3.55
CA ASP A 102 22.37 -12.92 4.76
C ASP A 102 21.87 -13.70 5.99
N SER A 103 22.69 -13.78 7.04
CA SER A 103 22.32 -14.39 8.32
C SER A 103 21.66 -13.40 9.27
N ASP A 104 22.10 -12.15 9.26
CA ASP A 104 21.78 -11.20 10.31
C ASP A 104 20.74 -10.16 9.86
N TYR A 105 19.80 -9.85 10.78
CA TYR A 105 18.79 -8.84 10.56
C TYR A 105 19.27 -7.46 11.03
N THR A 106 18.97 -6.45 10.22
CA THR A 106 19.23 -5.04 10.52
C THR A 106 17.90 -4.35 10.85
N LEU A 107 17.91 -3.42 11.81
CA LEU A 107 16.76 -2.60 12.13
C LEU A 107 16.46 -1.67 10.95
N LEU A 108 15.22 -1.71 10.47
CA LEU A 108 14.74 -0.79 9.45
C LEU A 108 14.04 0.41 10.07
N GLY A 109 13.24 0.18 11.09
CA GLY A 109 12.52 1.23 11.78
C GLY A 109 11.68 0.71 12.93
N GLU A 110 11.31 1.63 13.81
CA GLU A 110 10.37 1.37 14.90
C GLU A 110 9.41 2.53 15.09
N GLY A 111 8.23 2.28 15.59
CA GLY A 111 7.23 3.32 15.83
C GLY A 111 5.86 2.77 16.18
N ARG A 112 4.89 3.67 16.28
CA ARG A 112 3.47 3.34 16.55
C ARG A 112 2.63 3.20 15.28
N GLN A 113 3.17 3.67 14.17
CA GLN A 113 2.51 3.56 12.86
C GLN A 113 2.49 2.11 12.37
N LEU A 114 1.48 1.79 11.56
CA LEU A 114 1.35 0.50 10.88
C LEU A 114 1.93 0.53 9.46
N ILE A 115 2.33 1.70 8.97
CA ILE A 115 2.90 1.89 7.64
C ILE A 115 4.27 2.53 7.79
N PHE A 116 5.28 1.88 7.23
CA PHE A 116 6.66 2.33 7.21
C PHE A 116 7.14 2.47 5.78
N LYS A 117 7.73 3.60 5.45
CA LYS A 117 8.32 3.85 4.14
C LYS A 117 9.83 3.94 4.25
N THR A 118 10.54 3.38 3.28
CA THR A 118 12.01 3.35 3.29
C THR A 118 12.58 3.33 1.88
N GLN A 119 13.75 3.92 1.72
CA GLN A 119 14.56 3.88 0.50
C GLN A 119 15.86 3.09 0.71
N GLN A 120 15.97 2.35 1.81
CA GLN A 120 17.16 1.57 2.15
C GLN A 120 17.23 0.25 1.38
N LEU A 121 16.09 -0.26 0.90
CA LEU A 121 16.02 -1.49 0.15
C LEU A 121 16.35 -1.22 -1.32
N LYS A 122 17.31 -1.96 -1.86
CA LYS A 122 17.79 -1.75 -3.23
C LYS A 122 17.05 -2.65 -4.20
N GLN A 123 16.68 -2.08 -5.36
CA GLN A 123 16.06 -2.81 -6.45
C GLN A 123 16.89 -4.02 -6.91
N GLY A 124 16.22 -5.04 -7.42
CA GLY A 124 16.82 -6.27 -7.90
C GLY A 124 17.25 -7.25 -6.81
N ASN A 125 17.04 -6.93 -5.55
CA ASN A 125 17.37 -7.80 -4.42
C ASN A 125 16.13 -8.34 -3.74
N GLU A 126 16.24 -9.58 -3.26
CA GLU A 126 15.23 -10.19 -2.40
C GLU A 126 15.59 -9.99 -0.93
N TYR A 127 14.62 -9.53 -0.16
CA TYR A 127 14.75 -9.28 1.26
C TYR A 127 13.81 -10.16 2.08
N SER A 128 14.31 -10.64 3.22
CA SER A 128 13.49 -11.19 4.29
C SER A 128 13.18 -10.07 5.27
N ILE A 129 11.90 -9.76 5.45
CA ILE A 129 11.41 -8.67 6.28
C ILE A 129 10.55 -9.27 7.38
N ARG A 130 10.75 -8.84 8.62
CA ARG A 130 9.95 -9.28 9.75
C ARG A 130 9.61 -8.14 10.68
N ALA A 131 8.45 -8.24 11.31
CA ALA A 131 7.96 -7.28 12.26
C ALA A 131 7.49 -7.96 13.53
N ARG A 132 7.65 -7.28 14.67
CA ARG A 132 7.10 -7.68 15.96
C ARG A 132 6.47 -6.47 16.65
N ALA A 133 5.52 -6.75 17.52
CA ALA A 133 4.89 -5.74 18.36
C ALA A 133 5.56 -5.67 19.74
N ARG A 134 5.42 -4.53 20.40
CA ARG A 134 5.85 -4.30 21.77
C ARG A 134 4.74 -3.57 22.52
N ASN A 135 4.44 -4.01 23.73
CA ASN A 135 3.52 -3.31 24.60
C ASN A 135 4.19 -2.14 25.37
N TYR A 136 3.39 -1.41 26.14
CA TYR A 136 3.89 -0.27 26.93
C TYR A 136 4.85 -0.66 28.07
N VAL A 137 4.88 -1.95 28.48
CA VAL A 137 5.79 -2.46 29.52
C VAL A 137 7.13 -2.89 28.94
N GLY A 138 7.24 -2.94 27.60
CA GLY A 138 8.48 -3.30 26.91
C GLY A 138 8.59 -4.79 26.54
N VAL A 139 7.51 -5.57 26.70
CA VAL A 139 7.49 -6.98 26.29
C VAL A 139 7.23 -7.07 24.80
N TYR A 140 8.02 -7.90 24.10
CA TYR A 140 7.92 -8.14 22.66
C TYR A 140 7.09 -9.38 22.35
N SER A 141 6.39 -9.33 21.22
CA SER A 141 5.76 -10.49 20.59
C SER A 141 6.79 -11.34 19.84
N ASP A 142 6.34 -12.48 19.34
CA ASP A 142 7.01 -13.18 18.24
C ASP A 142 7.03 -12.33 16.96
N PHE A 143 7.85 -12.74 15.99
CA PHE A 143 7.94 -12.10 14.69
C PHE A 143 6.93 -12.67 13.69
N THR A 144 6.29 -11.79 12.94
CA THR A 144 5.63 -12.11 11.68
C THR A 144 6.56 -11.71 10.53
N SER A 145 6.76 -12.57 9.55
CA SER A 145 7.74 -12.37 8.48
C SER A 145 7.16 -12.56 7.10
N THR A 146 7.80 -11.92 6.12
CA THR A 146 7.53 -12.06 4.69
C THR A 146 8.84 -11.94 3.90
N THR A 147 8.82 -12.38 2.65
CA THR A 147 9.90 -12.14 1.68
C THR A 147 9.40 -11.22 0.59
N TYR A 148 10.25 -10.36 0.09
CA TYR A 148 9.90 -9.40 -0.95
C TYR A 148 11.11 -9.11 -1.85
N SER A 149 10.88 -9.14 -3.17
CA SER A 149 11.86 -8.71 -4.18
C SER A 149 11.53 -7.29 -4.60
N VAL A 150 12.43 -6.35 -4.34
CA VAL A 150 12.25 -4.95 -4.72
C VAL A 150 12.42 -4.82 -6.22
N VAL A 151 11.38 -4.40 -6.89
CA VAL A 151 11.32 -4.28 -8.36
C VAL A 151 11.87 -2.92 -8.79
N GLY A 152 11.38 -1.83 -8.21
CA GLY A 152 11.84 -0.47 -8.52
C GLY A 152 11.74 -0.15 -10.02
N GLU A 153 12.82 0.37 -10.59
CA GLU A 153 12.93 0.76 -12.01
C GLU A 153 13.13 -0.45 -12.97
N ILE A 154 13.17 -1.69 -12.46
CA ILE A 154 13.35 -2.89 -13.29
C ILE A 154 12.05 -3.28 -13.99
N ASP A 155 10.93 -2.86 -13.45
CA ASP A 155 9.62 -3.18 -14.01
C ASP A 155 9.41 -2.43 -15.33
N PRO A 156 9.01 -3.13 -16.42
CA PRO A 156 8.74 -2.48 -17.68
C PRO A 156 7.60 -1.47 -17.55
N PRO A 157 7.63 -0.37 -18.34
CA PRO A 157 6.55 0.60 -18.32
C PRO A 157 5.22 -0.03 -18.78
N ALA A 158 4.13 0.56 -18.33
CA ALA A 158 2.79 0.15 -18.74
C ALA A 158 2.60 0.26 -20.26
N ASP A 159 1.71 -0.55 -20.80
CA ASP A 159 1.34 -0.48 -22.22
C ASP A 159 0.74 0.89 -22.57
N VAL A 160 1.07 1.37 -23.76
CA VAL A 160 0.47 2.59 -24.32
C VAL A 160 -1.04 2.41 -24.50
N THR A 161 -1.81 3.45 -24.23
CA THR A 161 -3.26 3.43 -24.40
C THR A 161 -3.73 4.46 -25.42
N ASN A 162 -4.90 4.23 -26.04
CA ASN A 162 -5.54 5.12 -27.00
C ASN A 162 -4.64 5.47 -28.19
N PHE A 163 -3.79 4.53 -28.63
CA PHE A 163 -2.99 4.73 -29.80
C PHE A 163 -3.87 4.76 -31.05
N SER A 164 -3.79 5.82 -31.82
CA SER A 164 -4.62 6.06 -32.99
C SER A 164 -3.81 6.65 -34.14
N CYS A 165 -4.29 6.41 -35.35
CA CYS A 165 -3.75 6.93 -36.62
C CYS A 165 -4.83 7.68 -37.36
N ASN A 166 -4.62 8.96 -37.60
CA ASN A 166 -5.49 9.79 -38.44
C ASN A 166 -4.74 10.25 -39.70
N ILE A 167 -5.26 9.92 -40.87
CA ILE A 167 -4.64 10.28 -42.13
C ILE A 167 -5.18 11.62 -42.61
N ILE A 168 -4.29 12.57 -42.88
CA ILE A 168 -4.60 13.88 -43.42
C ILE A 168 -3.69 14.11 -44.64
N GLY A 169 -4.26 14.04 -45.82
CA GLY A 169 -3.50 14.15 -47.07
C GLY A 169 -2.48 13.02 -47.20
N THR A 170 -1.21 13.34 -47.26
CA THR A 170 -0.09 12.39 -47.35
C THR A 170 0.57 12.07 -46.02
N GLU A 171 0.00 12.52 -44.92
CA GLU A 171 0.55 12.39 -43.59
C GLU A 171 -0.34 11.55 -42.70
N ALA A 172 0.29 10.76 -41.83
CA ALA A 172 -0.33 10.02 -40.75
C ALA A 172 -0.02 10.72 -39.42
N HIS A 173 -1.04 11.23 -38.78
CA HIS A 173 -0.98 11.81 -37.45
C HIS A 173 -1.24 10.70 -36.44
N LEU A 174 -0.19 10.27 -35.76
CA LEU A 174 -0.23 9.27 -34.70
C LEU A 174 -0.39 9.98 -33.37
N SER A 175 -1.29 9.49 -32.53
CA SER A 175 -1.48 10.05 -31.17
C SER A 175 -1.80 8.95 -30.17
N TRP A 176 -1.47 9.18 -28.90
CA TRP A 176 -1.66 8.25 -27.79
C TRP A 176 -1.82 8.96 -26.46
N THR A 177 -2.26 8.23 -25.45
CA THR A 177 -2.28 8.74 -24.08
C THR A 177 -0.90 8.56 -23.45
N LYS A 178 -0.45 9.59 -22.72
CA LYS A 178 0.80 9.55 -21.97
C LYS A 178 0.77 8.39 -20.96
N VAL A 179 1.80 7.55 -20.97
CA VAL A 179 2.04 6.55 -19.91
C VAL A 179 2.47 7.28 -18.64
N ALA A 180 1.92 6.85 -17.50
CA ALA A 180 2.07 7.56 -16.22
C ALA A 180 3.40 7.29 -15.52
N ASP A 181 4.15 6.28 -15.95
CA ASP A 181 5.38 5.84 -15.30
C ASP A 181 6.42 6.97 -15.25
N LEU A 182 7.00 7.15 -14.07
CA LEU A 182 7.92 8.28 -13.82
C LEU A 182 9.27 8.10 -14.51
N ASP A 183 9.71 6.87 -14.67
CA ASP A 183 10.96 6.49 -15.35
C ASP A 183 10.83 6.33 -16.85
N LEU A 184 9.62 6.50 -17.41
CA LEU A 184 9.41 6.51 -18.85
C LEU A 184 10.37 7.46 -19.55
N ALA A 185 11.10 6.97 -20.55
CA ALA A 185 12.05 7.77 -21.33
C ALA A 185 11.49 8.11 -22.71
N TYR A 186 11.04 7.10 -23.46
CA TYR A 186 10.71 7.23 -24.86
C TYR A 186 9.49 6.39 -25.26
N TYR A 187 9.01 6.67 -26.47
CA TYR A 187 8.13 5.78 -27.22
C TYR A 187 8.86 5.40 -28.52
N GLU A 188 8.86 4.11 -28.84
CA GLU A 188 9.34 3.57 -30.10
C GLU A 188 8.13 3.26 -31.00
N ILE A 189 8.20 3.65 -32.26
CA ILE A 189 7.14 3.40 -33.25
C ILE A 189 7.70 2.57 -34.37
N ARG A 190 7.03 1.48 -34.67
CA ARG A 190 7.30 0.59 -35.82
C ARG A 190 6.17 0.59 -36.79
N TYR A 191 6.44 0.09 -37.98
CA TYR A 191 5.48 -0.01 -39.08
C TYR A 191 5.55 -1.40 -39.70
N SER A 192 4.37 -1.95 -40.03
CA SER A 192 4.19 -3.16 -40.79
C SER A 192 3.28 -2.89 -42.01
N THR A 193 3.61 -3.48 -43.16
CA THR A 193 2.75 -3.43 -44.35
C THR A 193 1.47 -4.24 -44.19
N LEU A 194 1.40 -5.11 -43.18
CA LEU A 194 0.22 -5.92 -42.89
C LEU A 194 -0.88 -5.07 -42.26
N THR A 195 -2.13 -5.26 -42.67
CA THR A 195 -3.32 -4.64 -42.06
C THR A 195 -3.99 -5.54 -41.02
N SER A 196 -3.49 -6.77 -40.84
CA SER A 196 -3.91 -7.73 -39.80
C SER A 196 -2.72 -8.58 -39.38
N ASN A 197 -2.76 -9.07 -38.13
CA ASN A 197 -1.71 -9.90 -37.55
C ASN A 197 -0.28 -9.31 -37.63
N ALA A 198 -0.16 -7.99 -37.64
CA ALA A 198 1.14 -7.32 -37.54
C ALA A 198 1.75 -7.61 -36.14
N SER A 199 3.04 -7.99 -36.11
CA SER A 199 3.77 -8.24 -34.88
C SER A 199 4.89 -7.23 -34.71
N TRP A 200 5.29 -6.98 -33.44
CA TRP A 200 6.37 -6.06 -33.12
C TRP A 200 7.71 -6.52 -33.75
N ILE A 201 7.97 -7.81 -33.68
CA ILE A 201 9.26 -8.41 -34.11
C ILE A 201 9.43 -8.30 -35.62
N ASP A 202 8.33 -8.49 -36.36
CA ASP A 202 8.35 -8.49 -37.86
C ASP A 202 8.15 -7.09 -38.43
N SER A 203 8.01 -6.08 -37.61
CA SER A 203 7.81 -4.68 -38.02
C SER A 203 9.14 -3.95 -38.19
N VAL A 204 9.19 -2.98 -39.08
CA VAL A 204 10.36 -2.14 -39.31
C VAL A 204 10.29 -0.90 -38.42
N LEU A 205 11.45 -0.49 -37.89
CA LEU A 205 11.55 0.75 -37.12
C LEU A 205 11.15 1.94 -38.00
N LEU A 206 10.21 2.74 -37.53
CA LEU A 206 9.73 3.95 -38.19
C LEU A 206 10.22 5.21 -37.46
N VAL A 207 10.08 5.24 -36.15
CA VAL A 207 10.56 6.31 -35.27
C VAL A 207 11.24 5.67 -34.08
N ASP A 208 12.53 5.91 -33.93
CA ASP A 208 13.34 5.31 -32.88
C ASP A 208 12.93 5.80 -31.49
N LYS A 209 12.83 7.13 -31.29
CA LYS A 209 12.61 7.72 -29.97
C LYS A 209 11.74 8.98 -30.07
N VAL A 210 10.52 8.88 -29.55
CA VAL A 210 9.71 10.05 -29.23
C VAL A 210 9.86 10.32 -27.74
N ALA A 211 10.60 11.36 -27.40
CA ALA A 211 10.89 11.67 -26.01
C ALA A 211 9.62 12.05 -25.23
N ARG A 212 9.55 11.65 -23.97
CA ARG A 212 8.60 12.20 -22.99
C ARG A 212 8.74 13.73 -22.92
N PRO A 213 7.66 14.55 -22.88
CA PRO A 213 6.24 14.18 -22.70
C PRO A 213 5.45 14.05 -24.01
N GLY A 214 6.09 13.81 -25.15
CA GLY A 214 5.40 13.73 -26.45
C GLY A 214 4.31 12.65 -26.46
N THR A 215 3.14 13.02 -26.99
CA THR A 215 1.98 12.12 -27.14
C THR A 215 1.46 12.07 -28.56
N SER A 216 2.19 12.63 -29.51
CA SER A 216 1.85 12.60 -30.92
C SER A 216 3.09 12.78 -31.78
N ILE A 217 2.98 12.28 -33.03
CA ILE A 217 3.97 12.49 -34.08
C ILE A 217 3.30 12.37 -35.46
N THR A 218 3.86 13.09 -36.41
CA THR A 218 3.42 13.02 -37.80
C THR A 218 4.48 12.27 -38.63
N VAL A 219 4.04 11.30 -39.42
CA VAL A 219 4.89 10.49 -40.29
C VAL A 219 4.23 10.37 -41.67
N PRO A 220 4.95 10.00 -42.72
CA PRO A 220 4.33 9.75 -44.03
C PRO A 220 3.25 8.68 -43.94
N ALA A 221 2.09 8.96 -44.54
CA ALA A 221 0.96 8.03 -44.60
C ALA A 221 1.31 6.78 -45.40
N ARG A 222 1.01 5.61 -44.84
CA ARG A 222 1.21 4.29 -45.46
C ARG A 222 0.03 3.40 -45.11
N VAL A 223 -0.35 2.51 -46.04
CA VAL A 223 -1.31 1.43 -45.77
C VAL A 223 -0.60 0.34 -44.96
N GLY A 224 -1.18 -0.06 -43.85
CA GLY A 224 -0.59 -1.06 -42.97
C GLY A 224 -0.90 -0.78 -41.50
N THR A 225 -0.05 -1.25 -40.63
CA THR A 225 -0.22 -1.11 -39.21
C THR A 225 0.96 -0.35 -38.58
N TYR A 226 0.65 0.67 -37.82
CA TYR A 226 1.59 1.33 -36.94
C TYR A 226 1.53 0.65 -35.56
N LEU A 227 2.68 0.43 -34.95
CA LEU A 227 2.81 -0.22 -33.63
C LEU A 227 3.63 0.70 -32.74
N ILE A 228 3.24 0.79 -31.46
CA ILE A 228 3.93 1.62 -30.48
C ILE A 228 4.21 0.81 -29.22
N LYS A 229 5.39 1.04 -28.62
CA LYS A 229 5.75 0.61 -27.27
C LYS A 229 6.32 1.79 -26.50
N ALA A 230 6.13 1.74 -25.19
CA ALA A 230 6.82 2.61 -24.23
C ALA A 230 8.17 1.99 -23.86
N GLU A 231 9.18 2.81 -23.57
CA GLU A 231 10.51 2.39 -23.14
C GLU A 231 10.94 3.26 -21.95
N ASP A 232 11.44 2.64 -20.90
CA ASP A 232 11.95 3.31 -19.70
C ASP A 232 13.40 3.76 -19.86
N LYS A 233 13.96 4.37 -18.81
CA LYS A 233 15.35 4.82 -18.77
C LYS A 233 16.37 3.67 -18.76
N MET A 234 15.94 2.48 -18.33
CA MET A 234 16.77 1.28 -18.30
C MET A 234 16.76 0.51 -19.63
N GLY A 235 15.86 0.89 -20.56
CA GLY A 235 15.69 0.24 -21.86
C GLY A 235 14.69 -0.91 -21.85
N ASN A 236 13.90 -1.07 -20.77
CA ASN A 236 12.80 -2.04 -20.78
C ASN A 236 11.65 -1.50 -21.60
N GLN A 237 11.06 -2.34 -22.44
CA GLN A 237 9.90 -2.00 -23.26
C GLN A 237 8.62 -2.54 -22.65
N SER A 238 7.52 -1.80 -22.83
CA SER A 238 6.20 -2.25 -22.41
C SER A 238 5.88 -3.66 -22.95
N PRO A 239 5.17 -4.50 -22.16
CA PRO A 239 4.94 -5.90 -22.53
C PRO A 239 4.30 -6.05 -23.89
N ASN A 240 3.27 -5.25 -24.19
CA ASN A 240 2.52 -5.35 -25.42
C ASN A 240 2.74 -4.13 -26.33
N ALA A 241 2.83 -4.37 -27.64
CA ALA A 241 2.74 -3.31 -28.63
C ALA A 241 1.27 -2.99 -28.91
N ILE A 242 0.94 -1.71 -28.94
CA ILE A 242 -0.42 -1.26 -29.30
C ILE A 242 -0.44 -0.87 -30.76
N LEU A 243 -1.51 -1.25 -31.45
CA LEU A 243 -1.61 -1.20 -32.89
C LEU A 243 -2.65 -0.17 -33.34
N ALA A 244 -2.31 0.56 -34.40
CA ALA A 244 -3.24 1.42 -35.12
C ALA A 244 -3.16 1.09 -36.64
N VAL A 245 -4.26 0.59 -37.20
CA VAL A 245 -4.33 0.17 -38.60
C VAL A 245 -4.73 1.34 -39.48
N SER A 246 -3.96 1.57 -40.54
CA SER A 246 -4.30 2.49 -41.62
C SER A 246 -4.72 1.71 -42.85
N THR A 247 -5.97 1.87 -43.23
CA THR A 247 -6.55 1.31 -44.47
C THR A 247 -6.66 2.35 -45.61
N VAL A 248 -6.35 3.60 -45.29
CA VAL A 248 -6.40 4.66 -46.29
C VAL A 248 -5.21 4.51 -47.22
N THR A 249 -5.47 4.13 -48.44
CA THR A 249 -4.53 4.37 -49.54
C THR A 249 -4.20 5.85 -49.51
N ALA A 250 -2.91 6.19 -49.37
CA ALA A 250 -2.45 7.53 -49.68
C ALA A 250 -3.19 7.92 -50.97
N ILE A 251 -3.89 9.05 -50.96
CA ILE A 251 -4.54 9.53 -52.18
C ILE A 251 -3.43 9.47 -53.22
N ALA A 252 -3.53 8.52 -54.13
CA ALA A 252 -2.61 8.39 -55.25
C ALA A 252 -2.51 9.81 -55.80
N GLY A 253 -1.32 10.38 -55.68
CA GLY A 253 -1.16 11.79 -55.97
C GLY A 253 -1.89 12.08 -57.24
N LEU A 254 -2.53 13.20 -57.31
CA LEU A 254 -3.11 13.73 -58.55
C LEU A 254 -2.13 13.49 -59.68
N ASN A 255 -2.19 12.29 -60.27
CA ASN A 255 -1.82 12.06 -61.66
C ASN A 255 -2.97 12.61 -62.46
N SER A 256 -3.25 13.90 -62.30
CA SER A 256 -3.86 14.65 -63.32
C SER A 256 -2.84 14.71 -64.45
N VAL A 257 -2.91 13.74 -65.33
CA VAL A 257 -2.35 13.89 -66.66
C VAL A 257 -3.10 15.11 -67.28
N ILE A 258 -2.46 16.26 -67.20
CA ILE A 258 -2.89 17.42 -67.98
C ILE A 258 -2.55 17.04 -69.40
N THR A 259 -3.54 16.49 -70.13
CA THR A 259 -3.45 16.34 -71.60
C THR A 259 -3.61 17.74 -72.17
N ILE A 260 -2.50 18.36 -72.45
CA ILE A 260 -2.52 19.59 -73.29
C ILE A 260 -2.83 19.16 -74.73
N THR A 261 -4.08 19.33 -75.14
CA THR A 261 -4.45 19.20 -76.53
C THR A 261 -4.07 20.52 -77.21
N GLU A 262 -3.03 20.54 -78.03
CA GLU A 262 -2.79 21.67 -78.87
C GLU A 262 -4.01 21.84 -79.81
N ALA A 263 -4.56 23.04 -79.84
CA ALA A 263 -5.60 23.42 -80.76
C ALA A 263 -5.01 23.58 -82.16
N PRO A 264 -5.74 23.22 -83.20
CA PRO A 264 -5.32 23.26 -84.63
C PRO A 264 -5.00 24.65 -85.08
#